data_51253e695d95dd93177f59f06440d941
#
_entry.id   51253e695d95dd93177f59f06440d941
#
_cell.length_a   1.000
_cell.length_b   1.000
_cell.length_c   1.000
_cell.angle_alpha   90.00
_cell.angle_beta   90.00
_cell.angle_gamma   90.00
#
_symmetry.space_group_name_H-M   'P 1'
#
loop_
_entity.id
_entity.type
_entity.pdbx_description
1 polymer ?
#
loop_
_entity_poly.entity_id
_entity_poly.type
_entity_poly.pdbx_seq_one_letter_code
_entity_poly.pdbx_strand_id
1 'polypeptide(L)'
;MTKPKYHMVSFSGGKDSTAMLLHMMELGMQIDEVLYCDTWMEFPAMERHVKRIKKLVEDAGIKFVTLKNPMSFKYLMLEHQPIRRQSTQEKLGGNPKGYSWAGSRLRWCTSKLKTELLKKYKQEMNDKYDVIEYVGLAVDEQYRLERE
;
A
#
# COMPACT_ATOMS: atom_id res chain seq x y z
N MET A 1 -17.43 24.74 -5.69
CA MET A 1 -16.34 24.97 -4.70
C MET A 1 -15.16 24.08 -5.04
N THR A 2 -13.97 24.63 -5.03
CA THR A 2 -12.74 23.84 -5.19
C THR A 2 -12.46 23.08 -3.90
N LYS A 3 -12.15 21.79 -4.00
CA LYS A 3 -11.75 20.98 -2.83
C LYS A 3 -10.43 21.50 -2.27
N PRO A 4 -10.23 21.46 -0.94
CA PRO A 4 -8.94 21.81 -0.35
C PRO A 4 -7.87 20.81 -0.78
N LYS A 5 -6.65 21.30 -1.02
CA LYS A 5 -5.49 20.44 -1.32
C LYS A 5 -5.10 19.60 -0.11
N TYR A 6 -4.71 18.36 -0.37
CA TYR A 6 -4.27 17.40 0.66
C TYR A 6 -3.01 16.68 0.19
N HIS A 7 -1.93 16.86 0.92
CA HIS A 7 -0.62 16.34 0.56
C HIS A 7 -0.38 15.00 1.25
N MET A 8 -0.43 13.92 0.47
CA MET A 8 -0.31 12.55 0.93
C MET A 8 1.01 11.93 0.46
N VAL A 9 1.78 11.35 1.36
CA VAL A 9 3.01 10.63 1.04
C VAL A 9 2.74 9.13 1.08
N SER A 10 2.92 8.44 -0.05
CA SER A 10 2.88 6.99 -0.13
C SER A 10 4.19 6.39 0.38
N PHE A 11 4.14 5.79 1.58
CA PHE A 11 5.28 5.19 2.27
C PHE A 11 5.20 3.67 2.20
N SER A 12 6.20 3.02 1.62
CA SER A 12 6.27 1.56 1.50
C SER A 12 7.19 0.90 2.54
N GLY A 13 7.94 1.69 3.31
CA GLY A 13 9.00 1.21 4.21
C GLY A 13 10.33 0.93 3.50
N GLY A 14 10.37 0.98 2.16
CA GLY A 14 11.60 0.83 1.39
C GLY A 14 12.50 2.07 1.43
N LYS A 15 13.75 1.93 0.98
CA LYS A 15 14.77 2.99 1.04
C LYS A 15 14.33 4.28 0.34
N ASP A 16 13.74 4.17 -0.86
CA ASP A 16 13.42 5.34 -1.68
C ASP A 16 12.25 6.13 -1.11
N SER A 17 11.18 5.46 -0.68
CA SER A 17 10.05 6.12 -0.01
C SER A 17 10.44 6.70 1.35
N THR A 18 11.37 6.07 2.06
CA THR A 18 11.90 6.60 3.32
C THR A 18 12.75 7.85 3.07
N ALA A 19 13.68 7.79 2.11
CA ALA A 19 14.53 8.92 1.77
C ALA A 19 13.70 10.13 1.31
N MET A 20 12.72 9.91 0.44
CA MET A 20 11.79 10.96 -0.01
C MET A 20 11.04 11.59 1.18
N LEU A 21 10.44 10.79 2.04
CA LEU A 21 9.67 11.28 3.19
C LEU A 21 10.55 12.12 4.14
N LEU A 22 11.74 11.62 4.51
CA LEU A 22 12.63 12.31 5.40
C LEU A 22 13.13 13.63 4.77
N HIS A 23 13.44 13.62 3.48
CA HIS A 23 13.87 14.81 2.77
C HIS A 23 12.74 15.86 2.66
N MET A 24 11.51 15.45 2.40
CA MET A 24 10.36 16.35 2.41
C MET A 24 10.16 17.00 3.80
N MET A 25 10.32 16.21 4.88
CA MET A 25 10.24 16.72 6.25
C MET A 25 11.37 17.71 6.55
N GLU A 26 12.59 17.42 6.12
CA GLU A 26 13.76 18.28 6.28
C GLU A 26 13.58 19.63 5.57
N LEU A 27 13.00 19.61 4.36
CA LEU A 27 12.68 20.82 3.59
C LEU A 27 11.46 21.58 4.10
N GLY A 28 10.77 21.09 5.12
CA GLY A 28 9.56 21.71 5.66
C GLY A 28 8.39 21.71 4.65
N MET A 29 8.36 20.76 3.73
CA MET A 29 7.24 20.63 2.78
C MET A 29 5.95 20.29 3.50
N GLN A 30 4.82 20.76 2.99
CA GLN A 30 3.52 20.38 3.54
C GLN A 30 3.29 18.88 3.33
N ILE A 31 3.02 18.17 4.41
CA ILE A 31 2.61 16.76 4.44
C ILE A 31 1.43 16.68 5.40
N ASP A 32 0.26 16.36 4.90
CA ASP A 32 -0.95 16.19 5.72
C ASP A 32 -1.06 14.75 6.24
N GLU A 33 -0.58 13.78 5.44
CA GLU A 33 -0.68 12.37 5.79
C GLU A 33 0.43 11.53 5.17
N VAL A 34 0.91 10.55 5.93
CA VAL A 34 1.77 9.46 5.44
C VAL A 34 0.93 8.18 5.43
N LEU A 35 0.80 7.56 4.25
CA LEU A 35 0.00 6.37 4.03
C LEU A 35 0.90 5.13 3.88
N TYR A 36 0.71 4.14 4.74
CA TYR A 36 1.41 2.86 4.73
C TYR A 36 0.43 1.69 4.61
N CYS A 37 0.79 0.67 3.86
CA CYS A 37 -0.01 -0.53 3.71
C CYS A 37 0.73 -1.75 4.27
N ASP A 38 0.22 -2.34 5.36
CA ASP A 38 0.75 -3.54 6.00
C ASP A 38 0.21 -4.79 5.29
N THR A 39 1.11 -5.57 4.73
CA THR A 39 0.78 -6.79 3.96
C THR A 39 0.74 -8.07 4.79
N TRP A 40 0.90 -8.01 6.12
CA TRP A 40 1.00 -9.15 7.03
C TRP A 40 2.28 -9.99 6.90
N MET A 41 3.13 -9.70 5.92
CA MET A 41 4.31 -10.53 5.57
C MET A 41 5.60 -9.69 5.54
N GLU A 42 5.65 -8.66 6.37
CA GLU A 42 6.85 -7.86 6.49
C GLU A 42 7.90 -8.55 7.38
N PHE A 43 9.16 -8.39 7.02
CA PHE A 43 10.26 -8.87 7.88
C PHE A 43 10.32 -8.09 9.19
N PRO A 44 10.74 -8.71 10.32
CA PRO A 44 10.85 -8.03 11.60
C PRO A 44 11.70 -6.74 11.57
N ALA A 45 12.72 -6.70 10.71
CA ALA A 45 13.53 -5.50 10.49
C ALA A 45 12.72 -4.38 9.85
N MET A 46 11.87 -4.69 8.89
CA MET A 46 10.96 -3.75 8.24
C MET A 46 9.92 -3.22 9.22
N GLU A 47 9.32 -4.10 10.04
CA GLU A 47 8.36 -3.67 11.06
C GLU A 47 8.98 -2.68 12.05
N ARG A 48 10.21 -2.95 12.52
CA ARG A 48 10.95 -2.02 13.40
C ARG A 48 11.22 -0.69 12.71
N HIS A 49 11.59 -0.74 11.44
CA HIS A 49 11.83 0.47 10.64
C HIS A 49 10.56 1.30 10.48
N VAL A 50 9.46 0.67 10.08
CA VAL A 50 8.15 1.35 9.94
C VAL A 50 7.70 1.97 11.27
N LYS A 51 7.83 1.25 12.38
CA LYS A 51 7.52 1.80 13.72
C LYS A 51 8.35 3.03 14.08
N ARG A 52 9.65 3.03 13.73
CA ARG A 52 10.54 4.19 13.95
C ARG A 52 10.09 5.39 13.10
N ILE A 53 9.84 5.18 11.83
CA ILE A 53 9.39 6.25 10.92
C ILE A 53 8.02 6.78 11.35
N LYS A 54 7.09 5.89 11.69
CA LYS A 54 5.78 6.27 12.21
C LYS A 54 5.90 7.20 13.40
N LYS A 55 6.71 6.82 14.40
CA LYS A 55 6.94 7.66 15.58
C LYS A 55 7.50 9.04 15.20
N LEU A 56 8.48 9.09 14.32
CA LEU A 56 9.10 10.33 13.88
C LEU A 56 8.10 11.25 13.16
N VAL A 57 7.24 10.69 12.32
CA VAL A 57 6.17 11.40 11.59
C VAL A 57 5.13 11.95 12.56
N GLU A 58 4.67 11.13 13.50
CA GLU A 58 3.68 11.52 14.51
C GLU A 58 4.25 12.57 15.49
N ASP A 59 5.51 12.44 15.90
CA ASP A 59 6.20 13.44 16.74
C ASP A 59 6.31 14.81 16.02
N ALA A 60 6.34 14.82 14.68
CA ALA A 60 6.29 16.04 13.87
C ALA A 60 4.87 16.59 13.65
N GLY A 61 3.85 15.97 14.23
CA GLY A 61 2.45 16.38 14.10
C GLY A 61 1.79 15.97 12.79
N ILE A 62 2.43 15.07 12.01
CA ILE A 62 1.91 14.57 10.73
C ILE A 62 1.11 13.29 11.00
N LYS A 63 -0.04 13.16 10.34
CA LYS A 63 -0.88 11.97 10.46
C LYS A 63 -0.23 10.77 9.78
N PHE A 64 -0.15 9.62 10.45
CA PHE A 64 0.31 8.35 9.89
C PHE A 64 -0.83 7.34 9.84
N VAL A 65 -1.20 6.91 8.63
CA VAL A 65 -2.28 5.95 8.41
C VAL A 65 -1.71 4.62 7.97
N THR A 66 -2.10 3.56 8.67
CA THR A 66 -1.77 2.19 8.29
C THR A 66 -3.01 1.48 7.78
N LEU A 67 -3.00 1.12 6.50
CA LEU A 67 -4.03 0.25 5.93
C LEU A 67 -3.61 -1.20 6.12
N LYS A 68 -4.53 -2.01 6.59
CA LYS A 68 -4.32 -3.45 6.81
C LYS A 68 -5.59 -4.20 6.48
N ASN A 69 -5.49 -5.23 5.65
CA ASN A 69 -6.63 -6.10 5.39
C ASN A 69 -6.98 -6.87 6.67
N PRO A 70 -8.25 -6.91 7.11
CA PRO A 70 -8.65 -7.71 8.26
C PRO A 70 -8.40 -9.22 8.06
N MET A 71 -8.39 -9.68 6.81
CA MET A 71 -8.00 -11.05 6.46
C MET A 71 -6.48 -11.15 6.34
N SER A 72 -5.85 -11.98 7.16
CA SER A 72 -4.41 -12.19 7.13
C SER A 72 -3.94 -12.86 5.83
N PHE A 73 -2.66 -12.72 5.52
CA PHE A 73 -2.03 -13.41 4.39
C PHE A 73 -2.27 -14.93 4.47
N LYS A 74 -2.05 -15.53 5.65
CA LYS A 74 -2.25 -16.98 5.87
C LYS A 74 -3.70 -17.40 5.60
N TYR A 75 -4.67 -16.64 6.10
CA TYR A 75 -6.08 -16.92 5.86
C TYR A 75 -6.43 -16.86 4.37
N LEU A 76 -6.01 -15.81 3.68
CA LEU A 76 -6.24 -15.66 2.24
C LEU A 76 -5.57 -16.77 1.43
N MET A 77 -4.37 -17.19 1.85
CA MET A 77 -3.61 -18.24 1.17
C MET A 77 -4.26 -19.63 1.29
N LEU A 78 -4.82 -19.97 2.46
CA LEU A 78 -5.21 -21.34 2.81
C LEU A 78 -6.72 -21.56 3.00
N GLU A 79 -7.43 -20.59 3.54
CA GLU A 79 -8.77 -20.80 4.10
C GLU A 79 -9.88 -20.02 3.38
N HIS A 80 -9.55 -18.86 2.84
CA HIS A 80 -10.51 -18.01 2.14
C HIS A 80 -11.16 -18.74 0.97
N GLN A 81 -12.49 -18.59 0.79
CA GLN A 81 -13.18 -19.13 -0.39
C GLN A 81 -13.23 -18.07 -1.50
N PRO A 82 -12.33 -18.13 -2.48
CA PRO A 82 -12.32 -17.15 -3.57
C PRO A 82 -13.48 -17.38 -4.53
N ILE A 83 -14.01 -16.30 -5.06
CA ILE A 83 -14.94 -16.35 -6.19
C ILE A 83 -14.09 -16.49 -7.46
N ARG A 84 -14.19 -17.64 -8.12
CA ARG A 84 -13.48 -17.94 -9.36
C ARG A 84 -14.46 -18.12 -10.52
N ARG A 85 -14.02 -17.67 -11.70
CA ARG A 85 -14.75 -17.93 -12.95
C ARG A 85 -14.84 -19.45 -13.19
N GLN A 86 -15.91 -19.91 -13.84
CA GLN A 86 -16.14 -21.33 -14.14
C GLN A 86 -14.94 -21.96 -14.90
N SER A 87 -14.41 -21.26 -15.91
CA SER A 87 -13.24 -21.74 -16.66
C SER A 87 -11.99 -21.97 -15.79
N THR A 88 -11.85 -21.22 -14.70
CA THR A 88 -10.75 -21.41 -13.73
C THR A 88 -11.03 -22.60 -12.84
N GLN A 89 -12.29 -22.79 -12.40
CA GLN A 89 -12.69 -23.94 -11.60
C GLN A 89 -12.50 -25.26 -12.37
N GLU A 90 -12.85 -25.29 -13.64
CA GLU A 90 -12.63 -26.44 -14.53
C GLU A 90 -11.15 -26.82 -14.61
N LYS A 91 -10.26 -25.81 -14.80
CA LYS A 91 -8.81 -26.03 -14.83
C LYS A 91 -8.22 -26.53 -13.52
N LEU A 92 -8.84 -26.18 -12.39
CA LEU A 92 -8.39 -26.57 -11.06
C LEU A 92 -9.05 -27.88 -10.56
N GLY A 93 -9.98 -28.45 -11.32
CA GLY A 93 -10.75 -29.61 -10.90
C GLY A 93 -11.74 -29.32 -9.75
N GLY A 94 -12.21 -28.07 -9.66
CA GLY A 94 -13.14 -27.60 -8.63
C GLY A 94 -12.85 -26.18 -8.17
N ASN A 95 -13.42 -25.78 -7.02
CA ASN A 95 -13.18 -24.48 -6.42
C ASN A 95 -12.48 -24.62 -5.05
N PRO A 96 -11.18 -24.94 -5.02
CA PRO A 96 -10.45 -25.15 -3.78
C PRO A 96 -10.39 -23.87 -2.94
N LYS A 97 -10.28 -24.04 -1.62
CA LYS A 97 -10.05 -22.95 -0.67
C LYS A 97 -8.66 -22.33 -0.89
N GLY A 98 -8.54 -21.07 -0.50
CA GLY A 98 -7.31 -20.31 -0.56
C GLY A 98 -6.88 -19.92 -1.97
N TYR A 99 -6.03 -18.90 -2.03
CA TYR A 99 -5.39 -18.47 -3.28
C TYR A 99 -4.11 -19.25 -3.60
N SER A 100 -3.69 -20.18 -2.73
CA SER A 100 -2.39 -20.86 -2.76
C SER A 100 -1.19 -19.91 -2.52
N TRP A 101 0.03 -20.40 -2.64
CA TRP A 101 1.22 -19.58 -2.48
C TRP A 101 1.30 -18.49 -3.55
N ALA A 102 1.61 -17.26 -3.12
CA ALA A 102 1.76 -16.12 -4.02
C ALA A 102 3.05 -16.28 -4.85
N GLY A 103 2.94 -16.10 -6.14
CA GLY A 103 4.06 -16.21 -7.08
C GLY A 103 4.00 -15.11 -8.14
N SER A 104 4.99 -15.11 -9.04
CA SER A 104 5.11 -14.12 -10.12
C SER A 104 3.88 -14.04 -11.03
N ARG A 105 3.20 -15.16 -11.24
CA ARG A 105 1.98 -15.26 -12.06
C ARG A 105 0.68 -15.10 -11.25
N LEU A 106 0.72 -15.32 -9.94
CA LEU A 106 -0.43 -15.25 -9.03
C LEU A 106 -0.18 -14.20 -7.95
N ARG A 107 -0.25 -12.93 -8.34
CA ARG A 107 0.02 -11.79 -7.46
C ARG A 107 -1.20 -11.36 -6.64
N TRP A 108 -1.99 -12.30 -6.16
CA TRP A 108 -3.17 -12.01 -5.35
C TRP A 108 -2.84 -11.23 -4.08
N CYS A 109 -1.65 -11.48 -3.50
CA CYS A 109 -1.20 -10.77 -2.31
C CYS A 109 -1.09 -9.25 -2.55
N THR A 110 -0.56 -8.85 -3.72
CA THR A 110 -0.51 -7.43 -4.08
C THR A 110 -1.91 -6.86 -4.26
N SER A 111 -2.78 -7.57 -4.97
CA SER A 111 -4.16 -7.13 -5.21
C SER A 111 -4.95 -7.01 -3.90
N LYS A 112 -5.06 -8.10 -3.14
CA LYS A 112 -5.92 -8.19 -1.96
C LYS A 112 -5.40 -7.46 -0.72
N LEU A 113 -4.09 -7.47 -0.53
CA LEU A 113 -3.48 -6.90 0.67
C LEU A 113 -3.00 -5.46 0.47
N LYS A 114 -2.95 -4.97 -0.76
CA LYS A 114 -2.40 -3.65 -1.06
C LYS A 114 -3.28 -2.82 -1.99
N THR A 115 -3.40 -3.24 -3.26
CA THR A 115 -4.00 -2.40 -4.31
C THR A 115 -5.46 -2.07 -4.04
N GLU A 116 -6.27 -3.04 -3.65
CA GLU A 116 -7.70 -2.83 -3.38
C GLU A 116 -7.92 -1.88 -2.18
N LEU A 117 -7.12 -2.03 -1.12
CA LEU A 117 -7.19 -1.15 0.06
C LEU A 117 -6.79 0.29 -0.29
N LEU A 118 -5.67 0.44 -0.99
CA LEU A 118 -5.17 1.75 -1.42
C LEU A 118 -6.17 2.45 -2.34
N LYS A 119 -6.72 1.73 -3.33
CA LYS A 119 -7.72 2.28 -4.25
C LYS A 119 -8.95 2.79 -3.52
N LYS A 120 -9.50 1.98 -2.61
CA LYS A 120 -10.67 2.36 -1.81
C LYS A 120 -10.38 3.61 -0.97
N TYR A 121 -9.28 3.61 -0.23
CA TYR A 121 -8.89 4.72 0.62
C TYR A 121 -8.68 6.01 -0.18
N LYS A 122 -7.94 5.94 -1.28
CA LYS A 122 -7.70 7.09 -2.16
C LYS A 122 -8.99 7.64 -2.78
N GLN A 123 -9.93 6.77 -3.12
CA GLN A 123 -11.23 7.21 -3.63
C GLN A 123 -12.00 8.01 -2.56
N GLU A 124 -12.04 7.51 -1.31
CA GLU A 124 -12.67 8.21 -0.18
C GLU A 124 -12.00 9.57 0.09
N MET A 125 -10.67 9.66 -0.06
CA MET A 125 -9.93 10.91 0.10
C MET A 125 -10.19 11.88 -1.05
N ASN A 126 -10.21 11.40 -2.30
CA ASN A 126 -10.50 12.21 -3.48
C ASN A 126 -11.95 12.75 -3.49
N ASP A 127 -12.88 12.10 -2.81
CA ASP A 127 -14.23 12.61 -2.65
C ASP A 127 -14.26 13.90 -1.81
N LYS A 128 -13.31 14.04 -0.88
CA LYS A 128 -13.23 15.15 0.09
C LYS A 128 -12.22 16.22 -0.29
N TYR A 129 -11.11 15.83 -0.89
CA TYR A 129 -9.93 16.65 -1.11
C TYR A 129 -9.44 16.60 -2.56
N ASP A 130 -8.66 17.59 -2.95
CA ASP A 130 -7.79 17.56 -4.14
C ASP A 130 -6.44 16.96 -3.68
N VAL A 131 -6.29 15.63 -3.85
CA VAL A 131 -5.17 14.88 -3.30
C VAL A 131 -3.94 14.99 -4.19
N ILE A 132 -2.84 15.49 -3.61
CA ILE A 132 -1.51 15.48 -4.21
C ILE A 132 -0.72 14.34 -3.58
N GLU A 133 -0.47 13.28 -4.36
CA GLU A 133 0.26 12.12 -3.89
C GLU A 133 1.74 12.20 -4.24
N TYR A 134 2.61 11.95 -3.26
CA TYR A 134 4.05 11.83 -3.42
C TYR A 134 4.47 10.37 -3.35
N VAL A 135 5.16 9.90 -4.41
CA VAL A 135 5.64 8.52 -4.54
C VAL A 135 7.15 8.52 -4.76
N GLY A 136 7.88 7.78 -3.93
CA GLY A 136 9.33 7.64 -4.06
C GLY A 136 9.69 6.71 -5.21
N LEU A 137 10.35 7.25 -6.22
CA LEU A 137 10.89 6.52 -7.36
C LEU A 137 12.39 6.79 -7.47
N ALA A 138 13.16 5.72 -7.73
CA ALA A 138 14.59 5.86 -8.02
C ALA A 138 14.80 6.34 -9.46
N VAL A 139 15.92 7.03 -9.71
CA VAL A 139 16.23 7.60 -11.03
C VAL A 139 16.30 6.54 -12.13
N ASP A 140 16.68 5.31 -11.80
CA ASP A 140 16.76 4.18 -12.72
C ASP A 140 15.38 3.52 -12.99
N GLU A 141 14.31 3.98 -12.33
CA GLU A 141 12.93 3.50 -12.53
C GLU A 141 12.07 4.44 -13.41
N GLN A 142 12.67 5.26 -14.26
CA GLN A 142 11.96 6.24 -15.13
C GLN A 142 10.84 5.60 -15.97
N TYR A 143 10.99 4.33 -16.37
CA TYR A 143 9.97 3.58 -17.09
C TYR A 143 8.62 3.46 -16.34
N ARG A 144 8.60 3.73 -15.03
CA ARG A 144 7.37 3.72 -14.23
C ARG A 144 6.58 5.01 -14.39
N LEU A 145 7.22 6.11 -14.74
CA LEU A 145 6.57 7.40 -15.02
C LEU A 145 5.83 7.40 -16.36
N GLU A 146 6.24 6.53 -17.30
CA GLU A 146 5.66 6.43 -18.65
C GLU A 146 4.39 5.56 -18.69
N ARG A 147 3.96 4.97 -17.57
CA ARG A 147 2.83 4.03 -17.50
C ARG A 147 1.57 4.62 -16.87
N GLU A 148 1.55 5.90 -16.56
CA GLU A 148 0.38 6.61 -16.05
C GLU A 148 -0.44 7.27 -17.15
#